data_f3c580ff56206bdee357614e508f4db7
#
_entry.id   f3c580ff56206bdee357614e508f4db7
#
_cell.length_a   1.000
_cell.length_b   1.000
_cell.length_c   1.000
_cell.angle_alpha   90.00
_cell.angle_beta   90.00
_cell.angle_gamma   90.00
#
_symmetry.space_group_name_H-M   'P 1'
#
loop_
_entity.id
_entity.type
_entity.pdbx_description
1 polymer ?
#
loop_
_entity_poly.entity_id
_entity_poly.type
_entity_poly.pdbx_seq_one_letter_code
_entity_poly.pdbx_strand_id
1 'polypeptide(L)'
;MAEQKQTSLTYERILELFQETAQKMDRMAQEANRRMQELKQQMERTDRQIERTSKEISSLGSRVGQIVENMVGGDIVEQFRTLGYDVVRIARNVEFGKDGTSASGEIDLLLEDGDVAILIEAKTTPKVDDVLDHIERLEKFRSHVNRDGNIDKRHFIGAIAGATVKPNVIKFAQSKGLYVIVQTGRVVEIVPTPEGFQAKKW
;
A
#
# COMPACT_ATOMS: atom_id res chain seq x y z
N MET A 1 -21.81 4.24 74.77
CA MET A 1 -22.54 2.98 74.55
C MET A 1 -23.44 3.15 73.36
N ALA A 2 -23.04 2.68 72.22
CA ALA A 2 -23.85 2.73 70.99
C ALA A 2 -24.46 1.33 70.80
N GLU A 3 -25.78 1.27 70.96
CA GLU A 3 -26.57 0.08 70.68
C GLU A 3 -26.55 -0.21 69.19
N GLN A 4 -25.88 -1.29 68.77
CA GLN A 4 -26.05 -1.89 67.46
C GLN A 4 -27.46 -2.49 67.37
N LYS A 5 -28.36 -1.80 66.64
CA LYS A 5 -29.64 -2.33 66.20
C LYS A 5 -29.36 -3.51 65.24
N GLN A 6 -29.34 -4.70 65.78
CA GLN A 6 -29.35 -5.96 65.02
C GLN A 6 -30.75 -6.07 64.39
N THR A 7 -30.85 -5.66 63.10
CA THR A 7 -32.13 -5.81 62.33
C THR A 7 -32.30 -7.31 62.06
N SER A 8 -33.18 -7.94 62.83
CA SER A 8 -33.62 -9.31 62.62
C SER A 8 -34.17 -9.43 61.18
N LEU A 9 -33.54 -10.23 60.33
CA LEU A 9 -34.10 -10.56 59.02
C LEU A 9 -35.37 -11.38 59.21
N THR A 10 -36.52 -10.76 58.98
CA THR A 10 -37.80 -11.45 58.96
C THR A 10 -37.92 -12.24 57.65
N TYR A 11 -38.68 -13.35 57.69
CA TYR A 11 -38.91 -14.22 56.52
C TYR A 11 -39.43 -13.40 55.30
N GLU A 12 -40.29 -12.46 55.54
CA GLU A 12 -40.83 -11.54 54.52
C GLU A 12 -39.72 -10.70 53.86
N ARG A 13 -38.76 -10.20 54.63
CA ARG A 13 -37.68 -9.38 54.10
C ARG A 13 -36.70 -10.21 53.25
N ILE A 14 -36.51 -11.47 53.61
CA ILE A 14 -35.73 -12.41 52.79
C ILE A 14 -36.43 -12.69 51.47
N LEU A 15 -37.76 -12.87 51.50
CA LEU A 15 -38.54 -13.10 50.27
C LEU A 15 -38.52 -11.90 49.33
N GLU A 16 -38.63 -10.68 49.85
CA GLU A 16 -38.49 -9.43 49.08
C GLU A 16 -37.11 -9.33 48.43
N LEU A 17 -36.03 -9.61 49.17
CA LEU A 17 -34.67 -9.59 48.63
C LEU A 17 -34.46 -10.63 47.51
N PHE A 18 -35.05 -11.81 47.64
CA PHE A 18 -35.02 -12.82 46.58
C PHE A 18 -35.77 -12.34 45.34
N GLN A 19 -36.92 -11.72 45.48
CA GLN A 19 -37.69 -11.18 44.36
C GLN A 19 -36.95 -10.02 43.67
N GLU A 20 -36.38 -9.07 44.44
CA GLU A 20 -35.55 -8.00 43.90
C GLU A 20 -34.30 -8.54 43.14
N THR A 21 -33.67 -9.57 43.70
CA THR A 21 -32.50 -10.19 43.08
C THR A 21 -32.87 -10.90 41.78
N ALA A 22 -33.99 -11.64 41.76
CA ALA A 22 -34.51 -12.29 40.56
C ALA A 22 -34.82 -11.26 39.46
N GLN A 23 -35.50 -10.16 39.81
CA GLN A 23 -35.75 -9.09 38.83
C GLN A 23 -34.47 -8.41 38.29
N LYS A 24 -33.45 -8.22 39.14
CA LYS A 24 -32.14 -7.70 38.70
C LYS A 24 -31.46 -8.65 37.75
N MET A 25 -31.47 -9.94 38.06
CA MET A 25 -30.88 -10.97 37.19
C MET A 25 -31.61 -11.02 35.84
N ASP A 26 -32.92 -10.96 35.80
CA ASP A 26 -33.67 -10.92 34.53
C ASP A 26 -33.34 -9.68 33.69
N ARG A 27 -33.24 -8.49 34.32
CA ARG A 27 -32.83 -7.28 33.63
C ARG A 27 -31.40 -7.39 33.07
N MET A 28 -30.45 -7.91 33.86
CA MET A 28 -29.08 -8.11 33.40
C MET A 28 -28.99 -9.12 32.26
N ALA A 29 -29.77 -10.20 32.31
CA ALA A 29 -29.86 -11.17 31.22
C ALA A 29 -30.42 -10.56 29.93
N GLN A 30 -31.47 -9.74 30.05
CA GLN A 30 -32.03 -9.03 28.89
C GLN A 30 -31.04 -8.02 28.29
N GLU A 31 -30.35 -7.24 29.13
CA GLU A 31 -29.29 -6.33 28.65
C GLU A 31 -28.13 -7.07 27.99
N ALA A 32 -27.67 -8.17 28.58
CA ALA A 32 -26.60 -9.00 28.00
C ALA A 32 -27.03 -9.55 26.63
N ASN A 33 -28.22 -10.06 26.48
CA ASN A 33 -28.78 -10.54 25.23
C ASN A 33 -28.86 -9.42 24.17
N ARG A 34 -29.29 -8.24 24.56
CA ARG A 34 -29.36 -7.08 23.66
C ARG A 34 -27.96 -6.69 23.16
N ARG A 35 -26.99 -6.57 24.08
CA ARG A 35 -25.60 -6.26 23.72
C ARG A 35 -24.99 -7.34 22.80
N MET A 36 -25.31 -8.60 23.07
CA MET A 36 -24.86 -9.69 22.20
C MET A 36 -25.43 -9.58 20.78
N GLN A 37 -26.69 -9.21 20.63
CA GLN A 37 -27.31 -8.97 19.33
C GLN A 37 -26.70 -7.77 18.60
N GLU A 38 -26.45 -6.67 19.32
CA GLU A 38 -25.79 -5.48 18.77
C GLU A 38 -24.38 -5.80 18.29
N LEU A 39 -23.58 -6.54 19.08
CA LEU A 39 -22.26 -7.00 18.72
C LEU A 39 -22.28 -7.90 17.47
N LYS A 40 -23.22 -8.84 17.40
CA LYS A 40 -23.38 -9.71 16.24
C LYS A 40 -23.65 -8.91 14.96
N GLN A 41 -24.56 -7.92 15.03
CA GLN A 41 -24.83 -7.05 13.89
C GLN A 41 -23.63 -6.21 13.48
N GLN A 42 -22.84 -5.75 14.46
CA GLN A 42 -21.61 -4.99 14.19
C GLN A 42 -20.55 -5.86 13.52
N MET A 43 -20.36 -7.09 13.99
CA MET A 43 -19.47 -8.07 13.35
C MET A 43 -19.88 -8.35 11.91
N GLU A 44 -21.16 -8.62 11.64
CA GLU A 44 -21.65 -8.86 10.27
C GLU A 44 -21.42 -7.65 9.35
N ARG A 45 -21.54 -6.42 9.85
CA ARG A 45 -21.22 -5.21 9.06
C ARG A 45 -19.73 -5.11 8.76
N THR A 46 -18.88 -5.39 9.75
CA THR A 46 -17.43 -5.38 9.62
C THR A 46 -16.98 -6.44 8.61
N ASP A 47 -17.51 -7.65 8.69
CA ASP A 47 -17.18 -8.73 7.76
C ASP A 47 -17.53 -8.36 6.31
N ARG A 48 -18.71 -7.78 6.08
CA ARG A 48 -19.09 -7.29 4.74
C ARG A 48 -18.17 -6.18 4.24
N GLN A 49 -17.69 -5.31 5.13
CA GLN A 49 -16.75 -4.25 4.77
C GLN A 49 -15.38 -4.82 4.41
N ILE A 50 -14.89 -5.78 5.20
CA ILE A 50 -13.63 -6.51 4.91
C ILE A 50 -13.73 -7.20 3.54
N GLU A 51 -14.83 -7.90 3.26
CA GLU A 51 -15.01 -8.58 1.97
C GLU A 51 -15.01 -7.61 0.78
N ARG A 52 -15.68 -6.45 0.91
CA ARG A 52 -15.65 -5.40 -0.13
C ARG A 52 -14.25 -4.86 -0.33
N THR A 53 -13.56 -4.51 0.76
CA THR A 53 -12.19 -3.98 0.71
C THR A 53 -11.22 -5.00 0.09
N SER A 54 -11.34 -6.28 0.43
CA SER A 54 -10.54 -7.36 -0.19
C SER A 54 -10.77 -7.47 -1.69
N LYS A 55 -12.02 -7.35 -2.16
CA LYS A 55 -12.34 -7.37 -3.60
C LYS A 55 -11.76 -6.14 -4.30
N GLU A 56 -11.83 -4.96 -3.67
CA GLU A 56 -11.24 -3.73 -4.21
C GLU A 56 -9.72 -3.83 -4.31
N ILE A 57 -9.04 -4.32 -3.26
CA ILE A 57 -7.59 -4.55 -3.26
C ILE A 57 -7.20 -5.54 -4.37
N SER A 58 -7.90 -6.67 -4.49
CA SER A 58 -7.64 -7.65 -5.55
C SER A 58 -7.80 -7.07 -6.95
N SER A 59 -8.80 -6.20 -7.16
CA SER A 59 -9.01 -5.53 -8.45
C SER A 59 -7.93 -4.50 -8.76
N LEU A 60 -7.39 -3.81 -7.74
CA LEU A 60 -6.28 -2.86 -7.88
C LEU A 60 -4.98 -3.59 -8.23
N GLY A 61 -4.67 -4.68 -7.53
CA GLY A 61 -3.49 -5.52 -7.83
C GLY A 61 -3.52 -6.06 -9.26
N SER A 62 -4.68 -6.53 -9.72
CA SER A 62 -4.87 -6.97 -11.11
C SER A 62 -4.62 -5.84 -12.13
N ARG A 63 -5.03 -4.61 -11.86
CA ARG A 63 -4.80 -3.47 -12.75
C ARG A 63 -3.33 -3.06 -12.81
N VAL A 64 -2.63 -3.05 -11.68
CA VAL A 64 -1.18 -2.78 -11.65
C VAL A 64 -0.42 -3.86 -12.40
N GLY A 65 -0.74 -5.14 -12.17
CA GLY A 65 -0.17 -6.26 -12.91
C GLY A 65 -0.36 -6.10 -14.42
N GLN A 66 -1.55 -5.65 -14.87
CA GLN A 66 -1.82 -5.42 -16.28
C GLN A 66 -0.99 -4.25 -16.87
N ILE A 67 -0.74 -3.18 -16.09
CA ILE A 67 0.15 -2.10 -16.52
C ILE A 67 1.57 -2.65 -16.73
N VAL A 68 2.09 -3.42 -15.79
CA VAL A 68 3.42 -4.05 -15.89
C VAL A 68 3.50 -5.00 -17.08
N GLU A 69 2.48 -5.86 -17.27
CA GLU A 69 2.39 -6.78 -18.42
C GLU A 69 2.38 -6.02 -19.74
N ASN A 70 1.60 -4.95 -19.85
CA ASN A 70 1.53 -4.13 -21.05
C ASN A 70 2.85 -3.39 -21.31
N MET A 71 3.56 -2.95 -20.27
CA MET A 71 4.91 -2.38 -20.43
C MET A 71 5.90 -3.42 -20.98
N VAL A 72 5.85 -4.65 -20.48
CA VAL A 72 6.76 -5.72 -20.93
C VAL A 72 6.40 -6.24 -22.34
N GLY A 73 5.11 -6.35 -22.65
CA GLY A 73 4.60 -6.77 -23.96
C GLY A 73 4.55 -5.65 -25.00
N GLY A 74 4.75 -4.40 -24.59
CA GLY A 74 4.71 -3.22 -25.43
C GLY A 74 6.12 -2.70 -25.75
N ASP A 75 6.16 -1.55 -26.44
CA ASP A 75 7.39 -0.97 -26.96
C ASP A 75 8.18 -0.15 -25.93
N ILE A 76 8.02 -0.39 -24.62
CA ILE A 76 8.69 0.41 -23.58
C ILE A 76 10.22 0.34 -23.69
N VAL A 77 10.74 -0.82 -24.05
CA VAL A 77 12.18 -1.02 -24.29
C VAL A 77 12.64 -0.18 -25.48
N GLU A 78 11.89 -0.20 -26.58
CA GLU A 78 12.22 0.57 -27.77
C GLU A 78 12.11 2.08 -27.51
N GLN A 79 11.14 2.50 -26.74
CA GLN A 79 11.03 3.91 -26.33
C GLN A 79 12.23 4.37 -25.50
N PHE A 80 12.69 3.55 -24.54
CA PHE A 80 13.90 3.87 -23.79
C PHE A 80 15.17 3.79 -24.67
N ARG A 81 15.22 2.89 -25.66
CA ARG A 81 16.29 2.88 -26.67
C ARG A 81 16.32 4.16 -27.48
N THR A 82 15.16 4.67 -27.89
CA THR A 82 15.06 5.97 -28.60
C THR A 82 15.56 7.13 -27.73
N LEU A 83 15.46 7.02 -26.41
CA LEU A 83 16.03 7.98 -25.45
C LEU A 83 17.53 7.76 -25.17
N GLY A 84 18.15 6.77 -25.81
CA GLY A 84 19.58 6.50 -25.69
C GLY A 84 19.99 5.46 -24.63
N TYR A 85 19.01 4.67 -24.12
CA TYR A 85 19.28 3.58 -23.19
C TYR A 85 19.25 2.23 -23.92
N ASP A 86 20.35 1.50 -23.96
CA ASP A 86 20.43 0.21 -24.65
C ASP A 86 19.95 -0.94 -23.74
N VAL A 87 18.64 -0.97 -23.47
CA VAL A 87 18.02 -1.96 -22.60
C VAL A 87 18.20 -3.36 -23.16
N VAL A 88 18.88 -4.22 -22.41
CA VAL A 88 19.18 -5.63 -22.77
C VAL A 88 18.45 -6.64 -21.88
N ARG A 89 17.98 -6.24 -20.70
CA ARG A 89 17.32 -7.13 -19.74
C ARG A 89 16.11 -6.46 -19.09
N ILE A 90 15.10 -7.27 -18.81
CA ILE A 90 13.89 -6.88 -18.07
C ILE A 90 13.70 -7.86 -16.92
N ALA A 91 13.48 -7.34 -15.73
CA ALA A 91 13.07 -8.11 -14.56
C ALA A 91 11.82 -7.49 -13.92
N ARG A 92 10.92 -8.34 -13.42
CA ARG A 92 9.68 -7.93 -12.76
C ARG A 92 9.72 -8.28 -11.28
N ASN A 93 9.01 -7.51 -10.45
CA ASN A 93 8.83 -7.77 -9.03
C ASN A 93 10.18 -8.07 -8.35
N VAL A 94 11.13 -7.15 -8.52
CA VAL A 94 12.48 -7.31 -7.98
C VAL A 94 12.47 -6.93 -6.51
N GLU A 95 12.46 -7.93 -5.66
CA GLU A 95 12.61 -7.75 -4.22
C GLU A 95 14.07 -7.51 -3.84
N PHE A 96 14.31 -6.60 -2.91
CA PHE A 96 15.63 -6.32 -2.38
C PHE A 96 15.63 -6.11 -0.88
N GLY A 97 16.75 -6.42 -0.24
CA GLY A 97 16.87 -6.40 1.22
C GLY A 97 16.30 -7.64 1.88
N LYS A 98 16.28 -7.64 3.21
CA LYS A 98 15.65 -8.68 4.03
C LYS A 98 14.45 -8.07 4.73
N ASP A 99 13.40 -8.84 4.90
CA ASP A 99 12.22 -8.43 5.65
C ASP A 99 12.60 -7.80 7.00
N GLY A 100 12.01 -6.63 7.28
CA GLY A 100 12.24 -5.89 8.52
C GLY A 100 13.53 -5.07 8.56
N THR A 101 14.30 -4.97 7.48
CA THR A 101 15.43 -4.02 7.39
C THR A 101 14.98 -2.69 6.79
N SER A 102 15.61 -1.58 7.21
CA SER A 102 15.32 -0.23 6.69
C SER A 102 15.63 -0.05 5.19
N ALA A 103 16.32 -1.02 4.58
CA ALA A 103 16.72 -1.01 3.16
C ALA A 103 16.10 -2.18 2.38
N SER A 104 14.88 -2.56 2.69
CA SER A 104 14.10 -3.54 1.92
C SER A 104 13.03 -2.86 1.08
N GLY A 105 12.63 -3.47 -0.02
CA GLY A 105 11.56 -3.00 -0.89
C GLY A 105 11.39 -3.88 -2.11
N GLU A 106 10.43 -3.49 -2.96
CA GLU A 106 10.12 -4.15 -4.23
C GLU A 106 10.11 -3.10 -5.34
N ILE A 107 10.63 -3.48 -6.51
CA ILE A 107 10.57 -2.71 -7.75
C ILE A 107 9.67 -3.47 -8.72
N ASP A 108 8.60 -2.85 -9.18
CA ASP A 108 7.61 -3.49 -10.05
C ASP A 108 8.23 -3.93 -11.39
N LEU A 109 9.07 -3.07 -11.99
CA LEU A 109 9.77 -3.37 -13.23
C LEU A 109 11.17 -2.75 -13.22
N LEU A 110 12.18 -3.55 -13.55
CA LEU A 110 13.58 -3.16 -13.71
C LEU A 110 14.00 -3.40 -15.14
N LEU A 111 14.45 -2.34 -15.81
CA LEU A 111 15.09 -2.42 -17.12
C LEU A 111 16.60 -2.20 -16.94
N GLU A 112 17.40 -3.08 -17.49
CA GLU A 112 18.86 -3.01 -17.34
C GLU A 112 19.53 -2.80 -18.70
N ASP A 113 20.37 -1.80 -18.74
CA ASP A 113 21.42 -1.50 -19.70
C ASP A 113 22.76 -1.70 -18.99
N GLY A 114 23.85 -1.94 -19.69
CA GLY A 114 25.15 -2.20 -19.08
C GLY A 114 25.59 -1.20 -18.02
N ASP A 115 25.36 0.09 -18.27
CA ASP A 115 25.78 1.21 -17.41
C ASP A 115 24.61 1.87 -16.64
N VAL A 116 23.37 1.53 -16.97
CA VAL A 116 22.17 2.13 -16.40
C VAL A 116 21.14 1.06 -16.03
N ALA A 117 20.44 1.26 -14.95
CA ALA A 117 19.25 0.50 -14.64
C ALA A 117 18.06 1.46 -14.38
N ILE A 118 16.93 1.21 -15.03
CA ILE A 118 15.73 2.02 -14.93
C ILE A 118 14.75 1.28 -14.03
N LEU A 119 14.43 1.88 -12.88
CA LEU A 119 13.53 1.33 -11.89
C LEU A 119 12.17 1.99 -12.07
N ILE A 120 11.15 1.20 -12.33
CA ILE A 120 9.79 1.66 -12.64
C ILE A 120 8.84 1.22 -11.52
N GLU A 121 8.11 2.17 -10.97
CA GLU A 121 6.98 1.94 -10.08
C GLU A 121 5.68 2.08 -10.85
N ALA A 122 4.77 1.12 -10.73
CA ALA A 122 3.48 1.11 -11.40
C ALA A 122 2.33 1.32 -10.42
N LYS A 123 1.46 2.28 -10.72
CA LYS A 123 0.24 2.56 -9.96
C LYS A 123 -0.93 2.76 -10.92
N THR A 124 -2.14 2.39 -10.50
CA THR A 124 -3.33 2.66 -11.32
C THR A 124 -3.51 4.17 -11.57
N THR A 125 -3.33 4.98 -10.55
CA THR A 125 -3.42 6.44 -10.61
C THR A 125 -2.41 7.05 -9.64
N PRO A 126 -1.16 7.26 -10.07
CA PRO A 126 -0.11 7.79 -9.22
C PRO A 126 -0.46 9.18 -8.68
N LYS A 127 -0.01 9.45 -7.46
CA LYS A 127 -0.09 10.74 -6.77
C LYS A 127 1.32 11.28 -6.53
N VAL A 128 1.42 12.51 -6.03
CA VAL A 128 2.70 13.14 -5.67
C VAL A 128 3.42 12.33 -4.58
N ASP A 129 2.68 11.79 -3.61
CA ASP A 129 3.24 10.97 -2.55
C ASP A 129 3.87 9.67 -3.09
N ASP A 130 3.23 9.02 -4.08
CA ASP A 130 3.79 7.83 -4.73
C ASP A 130 5.13 8.14 -5.45
N VAL A 131 5.27 9.36 -5.99
CA VAL A 131 6.53 9.82 -6.59
C VAL A 131 7.62 9.97 -5.53
N LEU A 132 7.29 10.53 -4.36
CA LEU A 132 8.22 10.67 -3.24
C LEU A 132 8.62 9.32 -2.67
N ASP A 133 7.67 8.42 -2.48
CA ASP A 133 7.92 7.06 -2.01
C ASP A 133 8.85 6.29 -2.98
N HIS A 134 8.65 6.49 -4.29
CA HIS A 134 9.54 5.87 -5.29
C HIS A 134 10.95 6.45 -5.26
N ILE A 135 11.11 7.76 -5.05
CA ILE A 135 12.42 8.39 -4.87
C ILE A 135 13.14 7.79 -3.64
N GLU A 136 12.44 7.65 -2.51
CA GLU A 136 13.00 7.02 -1.31
C GLU A 136 13.41 5.56 -1.59
N ARG A 137 12.62 4.85 -2.38
CA ARG A 137 12.91 3.47 -2.78
C ARG A 137 14.15 3.37 -3.68
N LEU A 138 14.35 4.31 -4.60
CA LEU A 138 15.56 4.41 -5.40
C LEU A 138 16.82 4.60 -4.53
N GLU A 139 16.73 5.44 -3.52
CA GLU A 139 17.81 5.68 -2.54
C GLU A 139 18.10 4.43 -1.69
N LYS A 140 17.06 3.74 -1.25
CA LYS A 140 17.18 2.46 -0.54
C LYS A 140 17.81 1.37 -1.42
N PHE A 141 17.36 1.28 -2.68
CA PHE A 141 17.92 0.32 -3.63
C PHE A 141 19.41 0.58 -3.88
N ARG A 142 19.81 1.84 -4.10
CA ARG A 142 21.23 2.22 -4.20
C ARG A 142 22.03 1.80 -2.97
N SER A 143 21.50 2.07 -1.79
CA SER A 143 22.14 1.69 -0.53
C SER A 143 22.26 0.17 -0.37
N HIS A 144 21.28 -0.58 -0.89
CA HIS A 144 21.27 -2.03 -0.84
C HIS A 144 22.34 -2.64 -1.75
N VAL A 145 22.45 -2.19 -3.00
CA VAL A 145 23.41 -2.76 -3.97
C VAL A 145 24.85 -2.35 -3.67
N ASN A 146 25.07 -1.29 -2.92
CA ASN A 146 26.39 -0.83 -2.49
C ASN A 146 26.84 -1.43 -1.14
N ARG A 147 26.24 -2.55 -0.70
CA ARG A 147 26.59 -3.20 0.57
C ARG A 147 27.89 -3.99 0.49
N ASP A 148 28.52 -4.15 1.63
CA ASP A 148 29.63 -5.08 1.89
C ASP A 148 30.87 -4.85 0.98
N GLY A 149 31.14 -3.59 0.61
CA GLY A 149 32.28 -3.24 -0.24
C GLY A 149 32.05 -3.48 -1.74
N ASN A 150 30.92 -4.02 -2.13
CA ASN A 150 30.49 -4.10 -3.52
C ASN A 150 29.88 -2.74 -3.92
N ILE A 151 30.51 -2.06 -4.87
CA ILE A 151 29.98 -0.81 -5.43
C ILE A 151 29.43 -1.14 -6.82
N ASP A 152 28.11 -1.04 -6.95
CA ASP A 152 27.47 -1.10 -8.27
C ASP A 152 27.76 0.21 -9.02
N LYS A 153 28.48 0.12 -10.11
CA LYS A 153 28.91 1.28 -10.91
C LYS A 153 27.80 1.83 -11.81
N ARG A 154 26.70 1.11 -11.95
CA ARG A 154 25.58 1.54 -12.78
C ARG A 154 24.90 2.78 -12.19
N HIS A 155 24.36 3.61 -13.06
CA HIS A 155 23.47 4.69 -12.67
C HIS A 155 22.03 4.16 -12.58
N PHE A 156 21.34 4.47 -11.52
CA PHE A 156 19.90 4.15 -11.39
C PHE A 156 19.08 5.37 -11.76
N ILE A 157 18.08 5.18 -12.59
CA ILE A 157 17.10 6.19 -12.98
C ILE A 157 15.72 5.71 -12.60
N GLY A 158 14.85 6.64 -12.22
CA GLY A 158 13.48 6.34 -11.84
C GLY A 158 12.48 6.65 -12.94
N ALA A 159 11.43 5.84 -12.98
CA ALA A 159 10.23 6.15 -13.72
C ALA A 159 8.98 5.78 -12.91
N ILE A 160 7.88 6.51 -13.15
CA ILE A 160 6.58 6.19 -12.58
C ILE A 160 5.59 5.91 -13.69
N ALA A 161 4.85 4.81 -13.59
CA ALA A 161 3.89 4.38 -14.58
C ALA A 161 2.47 4.41 -14.03
N GLY A 162 1.50 4.79 -14.87
CA GLY A 162 0.10 4.79 -14.48
C GLY A 162 -0.88 4.59 -15.63
N ALA A 163 -2.06 4.01 -15.35
CA ALA A 163 -3.16 4.00 -16.31
C ALA A 163 -3.70 5.42 -16.52
N THR A 164 -3.64 6.25 -15.50
CA THR A 164 -4.02 7.68 -15.58
C THR A 164 -3.08 8.46 -14.68
N VAL A 165 -2.31 9.38 -15.26
CA VAL A 165 -1.42 10.28 -14.53
C VAL A 165 -1.86 11.72 -14.69
N LYS A 166 -2.14 12.40 -13.58
CA LYS A 166 -2.59 13.78 -13.59
C LYS A 166 -1.46 14.74 -14.02
N PRO A 167 -1.75 15.85 -14.74
CA PRO A 167 -0.73 16.78 -15.21
C PRO A 167 0.20 17.35 -14.12
N ASN A 168 -0.32 17.59 -12.92
CA ASN A 168 0.49 18.05 -11.79
C ASN A 168 1.48 16.98 -11.31
N VAL A 169 1.11 15.70 -11.34
CA VAL A 169 2.00 14.58 -11.00
C VAL A 169 3.08 14.40 -12.06
N ILE A 170 2.71 14.51 -13.34
CA ILE A 170 3.68 14.48 -14.47
C ILE A 170 4.75 15.56 -14.26
N LYS A 171 4.31 16.81 -14.10
CA LYS A 171 5.23 17.96 -13.90
C LYS A 171 6.11 17.76 -12.66
N PHE A 172 5.53 17.26 -11.56
CA PHE A 172 6.27 17.01 -10.33
C PHE A 172 7.32 15.91 -10.52
N ALA A 173 6.95 14.76 -11.09
CA ALA A 173 7.88 13.66 -11.33
C ALA A 173 9.03 14.09 -12.26
N GLN A 174 8.73 14.76 -13.36
CA GLN A 174 9.74 15.29 -14.28
C GLN A 174 10.63 16.34 -13.62
N SER A 175 10.10 17.19 -12.74
CA SER A 175 10.92 18.15 -11.97
C SER A 175 11.87 17.48 -10.98
N LYS A 176 11.59 16.25 -10.60
CA LYS A 176 12.46 15.40 -9.76
C LYS A 176 13.41 14.52 -10.58
N GLY A 177 13.39 14.62 -11.91
CA GLY A 177 14.23 13.85 -12.82
C GLY A 177 13.75 12.42 -13.07
N LEU A 178 12.44 12.14 -12.84
CA LEU A 178 11.85 10.84 -13.17
C LEU A 178 11.14 10.91 -14.53
N TYR A 179 11.22 9.80 -15.28
CA TYR A 179 10.35 9.60 -16.43
C TYR A 179 8.94 9.27 -15.97
N VAL A 180 7.98 9.60 -16.83
CA VAL A 180 6.56 9.27 -16.59
C VAL A 180 6.05 8.44 -17.76
N ILE A 181 5.42 7.32 -17.43
CA ILE A 181 4.85 6.37 -18.40
C ILE A 181 3.34 6.36 -18.21
N VAL A 182 2.60 6.54 -19.29
CA VAL A 182 1.14 6.51 -19.29
C VAL A 182 0.67 5.35 -20.17
N GLN A 183 -0.31 4.60 -19.67
CA GLN A 183 -0.97 3.56 -20.43
C GLN A 183 -2.21 4.11 -21.10
N THR A 184 -2.32 3.94 -22.42
CA THR A 184 -3.51 4.25 -23.22
C THR A 184 -4.01 2.94 -23.86
N GLY A 185 -5.02 2.34 -23.24
CA GLY A 185 -5.47 1.00 -23.66
C GLY A 185 -4.42 -0.07 -23.42
N ARG A 186 -3.91 -0.68 -24.50
CA ARG A 186 -2.82 -1.68 -24.45
C ARG A 186 -1.43 -1.09 -24.74
N VAL A 187 -1.37 0.17 -25.13
CA VAL A 187 -0.13 0.86 -25.45
C VAL A 187 0.35 1.60 -24.21
N VAL A 188 1.66 1.61 -24.01
CA VAL A 188 2.32 2.43 -23.00
C VAL A 188 3.24 3.42 -23.68
N GLU A 189 3.26 4.65 -23.20
CA GLU A 189 4.05 5.71 -23.79
C GLU A 189 4.80 6.49 -22.71
N ILE A 190 6.07 6.82 -22.98
CA ILE A 190 6.82 7.76 -22.16
C ILE A 190 6.32 9.16 -22.48
N VAL A 191 5.81 9.86 -21.46
CA VAL A 191 5.37 11.24 -21.62
C VAL A 191 6.56 12.11 -22.06
N PRO A 192 6.41 12.94 -23.11
CA PRO A 192 7.46 13.83 -23.54
C PRO A 192 8.04 14.65 -22.39
N THR A 193 9.34 14.70 -22.31
CA THR A 193 10.05 15.45 -21.29
C THR A 193 10.17 16.93 -21.67
N PRO A 194 10.16 17.85 -20.71
CA PRO A 194 10.37 19.28 -21.01
C PRO A 194 11.78 19.53 -21.54
N GLU A 195 11.95 20.64 -22.23
CA GLU A 195 13.25 21.09 -22.72
C GLU A 195 14.26 21.20 -21.55
N GLY A 196 15.45 20.68 -21.73
CA GLY A 196 16.48 20.67 -20.68
C GLY A 196 16.28 19.60 -19.60
N PHE A 197 15.32 18.69 -19.74
CA PHE A 197 15.16 17.59 -18.81
C PHE A 197 16.42 16.72 -18.76
N GLN A 198 16.85 16.42 -17.55
CA GLN A 198 17.91 15.44 -17.26
C GLN A 198 17.39 14.44 -16.25
N ALA A 199 17.43 13.15 -16.61
CA ALA A 199 17.09 12.11 -15.65
C ALA A 199 18.06 12.16 -14.47
N LYS A 200 17.51 12.16 -13.26
CA LYS A 200 18.33 12.10 -12.05
C LYS A 200 18.97 10.71 -11.95
N LYS A 201 20.24 10.69 -11.62
CA LYS A 201 21.03 9.48 -11.39
C LYS A 201 21.21 9.27 -9.90
N TRP A 202 20.80 8.13 -9.41
CA TRP A 202 20.99 7.69 -8.04
C TRP A 202 22.18 6.77 -7.90
#